data_713d8da4f6b1a81f3cbdda9c0fcf12c6
#
_entry.id   713d8da4f6b1a81f3cbdda9c0fcf12c6
#
_cell.length_a   1.000
_cell.length_b   1.000
_cell.length_c   1.000
_cell.angle_alpha   90.00
_cell.angle_beta   90.00
_cell.angle_gamma   90.00
#
_symmetry.space_group_name_H-M   'P 1'
#
loop_
_entity.id
_entity.type
_entity.pdbx_description
1 polymer ?
#
loop_
_entity_poly.entity_id
_entity_poly.type
_entity_poly.pdbx_seq_one_letter_code
_entity_poly.pdbx_strand_id
1 'polypeptide(L)'
;MSLPTVIVLASGRGERFAASGGSTHKLQARLAGKTVLQHTLDAVRASGLPWHLEDGGHPGMGDSIAAAVRTTLLSTPQATGWLILPGDLPLIQSDTLRAVAAALNGHDVAMPIYRGQRGHPVGFSARCGLALLNLKGNQGAALVVRSYTAIELIVNDVGCVTDIDTVDDLRTAERLMHGACGSG
;
A
#
# COMPACT_ATOMS: atom_id res chain seq x y z
N MET A 1 -7.64 -4.94 21.61
CA MET A 1 -8.01 -5.69 20.39
C MET A 1 -6.80 -5.75 19.48
N SER A 2 -6.51 -6.90 18.92
CA SER A 2 -5.43 -7.04 17.94
C SER A 2 -5.86 -6.43 16.61
N LEU A 3 -4.98 -5.69 15.95
CA LEU A 3 -5.24 -5.00 14.68
C LEU A 3 -4.41 -5.63 13.56
N PRO A 4 -4.85 -5.53 12.30
CA PRO A 4 -4.02 -5.91 11.17
C PRO A 4 -2.83 -4.95 11.05
N THR A 5 -1.71 -5.46 10.52
CA THR A 5 -0.47 -4.69 10.32
C THR A 5 -0.40 -4.16 8.90
N VAL A 6 -0.11 -2.88 8.72
CA VAL A 6 0.18 -2.29 7.41
C VAL A 6 1.61 -2.64 7.01
N ILE A 7 1.78 -3.31 5.88
CA ILE A 7 3.08 -3.57 5.26
C ILE A 7 3.24 -2.57 4.12
N VAL A 8 4.18 -1.65 4.27
CA VAL A 8 4.55 -0.68 3.21
C VAL A 8 5.69 -1.27 2.40
N LEU A 9 5.44 -1.54 1.11
CA LEU A 9 6.44 -2.09 0.19
C LEU A 9 7.25 -0.97 -0.45
N ALA A 10 8.55 -0.90 -0.18
CA ALA A 10 9.45 0.12 -0.65
C ALA A 10 10.64 -0.42 -1.47
N SER A 11 10.61 -1.69 -1.87
CA SER A 11 11.70 -2.38 -2.56
C SER A 11 11.66 -2.31 -4.10
N GLY A 12 10.75 -1.55 -4.70
CA GLY A 12 10.62 -1.40 -6.16
C GLY A 12 11.81 -0.65 -6.78
N ARG A 13 12.25 -1.06 -7.99
CA ARG A 13 13.43 -0.49 -8.67
C ARG A 13 13.21 0.89 -9.30
N GLY A 14 11.96 1.32 -9.51
CA GLY A 14 11.62 2.63 -10.09
C GLY A 14 12.07 2.83 -11.55
N GLU A 15 12.23 1.75 -12.33
CA GLU A 15 12.76 1.79 -13.70
C GLU A 15 11.93 2.69 -14.64
N ARG A 16 10.60 2.61 -14.55
CA ARG A 16 9.70 3.46 -15.36
C ARG A 16 9.83 4.93 -15.02
N PHE A 17 10.02 5.25 -13.74
CA PHE A 17 10.24 6.63 -13.31
C PHE A 17 11.55 7.19 -13.86
N ALA A 18 12.63 6.44 -13.77
CA ALA A 18 13.92 6.81 -14.34
C ALA A 18 13.82 6.98 -15.87
N ALA A 19 13.15 6.05 -16.57
CA ALA A 19 12.97 6.13 -18.03
C ALA A 19 12.13 7.34 -18.47
N SER A 20 11.24 7.87 -17.60
CA SER A 20 10.43 9.06 -17.89
C SER A 20 11.15 10.39 -17.60
N GLY A 21 12.42 10.37 -17.21
CA GLY A 21 13.24 11.55 -16.92
C GLY A 21 13.41 11.85 -15.44
N GLY A 22 13.04 10.92 -14.54
CA GLY A 22 13.29 11.06 -13.11
C GLY A 22 14.78 11.03 -12.78
N SER A 23 15.24 12.02 -11.99
CA SER A 23 16.64 12.15 -11.59
C SER A 23 17.00 11.37 -10.34
N THR A 24 16.01 10.84 -9.63
CA THR A 24 16.16 10.06 -8.38
C THR A 24 15.27 8.84 -8.41
N HIS A 25 15.43 7.95 -7.42
CA HIS A 25 14.47 6.85 -7.22
C HIS A 25 13.06 7.41 -6.92
N LYS A 26 12.00 6.84 -7.52
CA LYS A 26 10.62 7.36 -7.43
C LYS A 26 10.14 7.63 -6.00
N LEU A 27 10.49 6.77 -5.05
CA LEU A 27 10.12 6.92 -3.64
C LEU A 27 10.83 8.08 -2.95
N GLN A 28 11.98 8.52 -3.48
CA GLN A 28 12.77 9.66 -2.99
C GLN A 28 12.44 10.96 -3.74
N ALA A 29 11.63 10.89 -4.81
CA ALA A 29 11.21 12.07 -5.54
C ALA A 29 10.45 13.03 -4.61
N ARG A 30 10.69 14.34 -4.78
CA ARG A 30 10.07 15.38 -3.95
C ARG A 30 8.67 15.72 -4.46
N LEU A 31 7.74 15.79 -3.53
CA LEU A 31 6.36 16.18 -3.71
C LEU A 31 5.96 17.12 -2.57
N ALA A 32 5.67 18.38 -2.83
CA ALA A 32 5.26 19.36 -1.81
C ALA A 32 6.14 19.35 -0.54
N GLY A 33 7.47 19.35 -0.71
CA GLY A 33 8.44 19.46 0.39
C GLY A 33 8.85 18.15 1.08
N LYS A 34 8.13 17.04 0.85
CA LYS A 34 8.46 15.70 1.37
C LYS A 34 8.76 14.73 0.23
N THR A 35 9.33 13.56 0.54
CA THR A 35 9.44 12.49 -0.46
C THR A 35 8.11 11.78 -0.66
N VAL A 36 7.93 11.13 -1.81
CA VAL A 36 6.75 10.28 -2.10
C VAL A 36 6.53 9.28 -0.97
N LEU A 37 7.57 8.55 -0.56
CA LEU A 37 7.48 7.59 0.54
C LEU A 37 7.10 8.25 1.88
N GLN A 38 7.63 9.44 2.19
CA GLN A 38 7.28 10.14 3.42
C GLN A 38 5.79 10.47 3.51
N HIS A 39 5.16 10.90 2.40
CA HIS A 39 3.72 11.14 2.35
C HIS A 39 2.93 9.86 2.65
N THR A 40 3.28 8.74 2.01
CA THR A 40 2.65 7.45 2.27
C THR A 40 2.79 7.04 3.74
N LEU A 41 3.99 7.15 4.30
CA LEU A 41 4.24 6.81 5.71
C LEU A 41 3.52 7.73 6.69
N ASP A 42 3.34 9.01 6.36
CA ASP A 42 2.57 9.94 7.20
C ASP A 42 1.11 9.52 7.30
N ALA A 43 0.48 9.10 6.20
CA ALA A 43 -0.87 8.56 6.22
C ALA A 43 -0.97 7.26 7.02
N VAL A 44 0.02 6.38 6.90
CA VAL A 44 0.11 5.13 7.69
C VAL A 44 0.20 5.43 9.18
N ARG A 45 1.07 6.34 9.59
CA ARG A 45 1.19 6.77 11.00
C ARG A 45 -0.11 7.39 11.52
N ALA A 46 -0.74 8.23 10.72
CA ALA A 46 -2.02 8.88 11.07
C ALA A 46 -3.18 7.88 11.19
N SER A 47 -3.08 6.69 10.58
CA SER A 47 -4.09 5.64 10.71
C SER A 47 -4.15 5.03 12.12
N GLY A 48 -3.05 5.10 12.88
CA GLY A 48 -2.92 4.46 14.18
C GLY A 48 -2.76 2.93 14.14
N LEU A 49 -2.69 2.34 12.94
CA LEU A 49 -2.46 0.89 12.76
C LEU A 49 -0.99 0.54 13.01
N PRO A 50 -0.67 -0.66 13.53
CA PRO A 50 0.70 -1.16 13.50
C PRO A 50 1.19 -1.25 12.06
N TRP A 51 2.47 -0.99 11.83
CA TRP A 51 3.02 -0.99 10.48
C TRP A 51 4.47 -1.49 10.42
N HIS A 52 4.87 -1.96 9.25
CA HIS A 52 6.21 -2.41 8.91
C HIS A 52 6.60 -1.85 7.54
N LEU A 53 7.81 -1.30 7.43
CA LEU A 53 8.41 -0.89 6.16
C LEU A 53 9.26 -2.04 5.62
N GLU A 54 8.92 -2.54 4.44
CA GLU A 54 9.69 -3.56 3.74
C GLU A 54 10.54 -2.93 2.64
N ASP A 55 11.82 -2.74 2.93
CA ASP A 55 12.82 -2.15 2.04
C ASP A 55 14.03 -3.09 1.81
N GLY A 56 13.91 -4.36 2.13
CA GLY A 56 14.97 -5.35 2.20
C GLY A 56 15.60 -5.75 0.85
N GLY A 57 15.21 -5.14 -0.28
CA GLY A 57 15.87 -5.38 -1.58
C GLY A 57 15.68 -6.80 -2.12
N HIS A 58 14.57 -7.46 -1.83
CA HIS A 58 14.27 -8.80 -2.31
C HIS A 58 14.17 -8.87 -3.83
N PRO A 59 14.43 -10.04 -4.47
CA PRO A 59 14.46 -10.21 -5.92
C PRO A 59 13.12 -9.86 -6.59
N GLY A 60 12.00 -10.10 -5.92
CA GLY A 60 10.67 -9.87 -6.45
C GLY A 60 9.65 -9.43 -5.40
N MET A 61 8.49 -8.98 -5.89
CA MET A 61 7.41 -8.50 -5.04
C MET A 61 6.89 -9.60 -4.09
N GLY A 62 6.76 -10.83 -4.57
CA GLY A 62 6.32 -11.96 -3.76
C GLY A 62 7.27 -12.28 -2.62
N ASP A 63 8.57 -12.22 -2.90
CA ASP A 63 9.61 -12.43 -1.88
C ASP A 63 9.55 -11.32 -0.81
N SER A 64 9.34 -10.06 -1.22
CA SER A 64 9.17 -8.92 -0.31
C SER A 64 7.94 -9.09 0.59
N ILE A 65 6.78 -9.45 0.01
CA ILE A 65 5.56 -9.68 0.78
C ILE A 65 5.74 -10.83 1.78
N ALA A 66 6.28 -11.97 1.32
CA ALA A 66 6.49 -13.13 2.18
C ALA A 66 7.48 -12.83 3.33
N ALA A 67 8.56 -12.09 3.06
CA ALA A 67 9.53 -11.67 4.06
C ALA A 67 8.88 -10.74 5.10
N ALA A 68 8.13 -9.73 4.67
CA ALA A 68 7.44 -8.79 5.55
C ALA A 68 6.39 -9.49 6.43
N VAL A 69 5.57 -10.37 5.86
CA VAL A 69 4.60 -11.16 6.63
C VAL A 69 5.32 -12.02 7.69
N ARG A 70 6.41 -12.69 7.34
CA ARG A 70 7.22 -13.47 8.28
C ARG A 70 7.77 -12.62 9.41
N THR A 71 8.34 -11.46 9.10
CA THR A 71 8.89 -10.51 10.07
C THR A 71 7.81 -10.00 11.03
N THR A 72 6.64 -9.64 10.51
CA THR A 72 5.53 -9.13 11.33
C THR A 72 4.92 -10.22 12.21
N LEU A 73 4.88 -11.48 11.77
CA LEU A 73 4.44 -12.61 12.62
C LEU A 73 5.38 -12.84 13.81
N LEU A 74 6.68 -12.60 13.64
CA LEU A 74 7.65 -12.73 14.73
C LEU A 74 7.52 -11.58 15.76
N SER A 75 7.24 -10.36 15.30
CA SER A 75 7.10 -9.18 16.16
C SER A 75 5.70 -9.01 16.73
N THR A 76 4.67 -9.47 16.02
CA THR A 76 3.26 -9.35 16.42
C THR A 76 2.51 -10.66 16.10
N PRO A 77 2.73 -11.72 16.89
CA PRO A 77 2.14 -13.06 16.61
C PRO A 77 0.61 -13.07 16.61
N GLN A 78 -0.02 -12.06 17.20
CA GLN A 78 -1.48 -11.92 17.29
C GLN A 78 -2.06 -10.96 16.23
N ALA A 79 -1.31 -10.59 15.20
CA ALA A 79 -1.85 -9.78 14.10
C ALA A 79 -3.08 -10.46 13.49
N THR A 80 -4.18 -9.72 13.34
CA THR A 80 -5.44 -10.25 12.76
C THR A 80 -5.40 -10.29 11.23
N GLY A 81 -4.32 -9.79 10.62
CA GLY A 81 -4.13 -9.76 9.19
C GLY A 81 -3.10 -8.73 8.75
N TRP A 82 -3.08 -8.43 7.46
CA TRP A 82 -2.14 -7.50 6.84
C TRP A 82 -2.82 -6.64 5.81
N LEU A 83 -2.39 -5.37 5.73
CA LEU A 83 -2.71 -4.45 4.63
C LEU A 83 -1.45 -4.29 3.78
N ILE A 84 -1.46 -4.77 2.55
CA ILE A 84 -0.34 -4.61 1.62
C ILE A 84 -0.50 -3.28 0.88
N LEU A 85 0.41 -2.35 1.15
CA LEU A 85 0.40 -0.99 0.63
C LEU A 85 1.70 -0.69 -0.11
N PRO A 86 1.67 -0.40 -1.43
CA PRO A 86 2.83 0.15 -2.12
C PRO A 86 3.26 1.50 -1.53
N GLY A 87 4.57 1.73 -1.42
CA GLY A 87 5.11 2.95 -0.85
C GLY A 87 5.01 4.20 -1.73
N ASP A 88 4.51 4.06 -2.95
CA ASP A 88 4.39 5.08 -3.99
C ASP A 88 2.99 5.68 -4.13
N LEU A 89 2.19 5.63 -3.07
CA LEU A 89 0.84 6.18 -2.99
C LEU A 89 0.80 7.42 -2.07
N PRO A 90 1.39 8.56 -2.47
CA PRO A 90 1.59 9.70 -1.59
C PRO A 90 0.29 10.41 -1.17
N LEU A 91 -0.82 10.16 -1.85
CA LEU A 91 -2.12 10.80 -1.58
C LEU A 91 -3.08 9.92 -0.79
N ILE A 92 -2.67 8.69 -0.44
CA ILE A 92 -3.52 7.75 0.33
C ILE A 92 -3.98 8.38 1.65
N GLN A 93 -5.24 8.19 2.00
CA GLN A 93 -5.82 8.72 3.24
C GLN A 93 -5.81 7.67 4.35
N SER A 94 -5.55 8.12 5.57
CA SER A 94 -5.57 7.26 6.76
C SER A 94 -6.94 6.61 7.00
N ASP A 95 -8.04 7.27 6.61
CA ASP A 95 -9.40 6.74 6.73
C ASP A 95 -9.61 5.51 5.82
N THR A 96 -9.03 5.51 4.62
CA THR A 96 -9.05 4.35 3.72
C THR A 96 -8.32 3.16 4.35
N LEU A 97 -7.16 3.40 4.98
CA LEU A 97 -6.43 2.34 5.69
C LEU A 97 -7.27 1.74 6.82
N ARG A 98 -7.92 2.60 7.63
CA ARG A 98 -8.81 2.16 8.72
C ARG A 98 -10.03 1.40 8.22
N ALA A 99 -10.64 1.85 7.11
CA ALA A 99 -11.80 1.18 6.53
C ALA A 99 -11.46 -0.23 6.04
N VAL A 100 -10.33 -0.40 5.34
CA VAL A 100 -9.87 -1.72 4.90
C VAL A 100 -9.54 -2.61 6.09
N ALA A 101 -8.87 -2.08 7.13
CA ALA A 101 -8.57 -2.83 8.34
C ALA A 101 -9.84 -3.31 9.05
N ALA A 102 -10.85 -2.46 9.17
CA ALA A 102 -12.13 -2.80 9.81
C ALA A 102 -12.89 -3.89 9.04
N ALA A 103 -12.84 -3.88 7.71
CA ALA A 103 -13.52 -4.86 6.87
C ALA A 103 -12.98 -6.29 7.06
N LEU A 104 -11.72 -6.44 7.47
CA LEU A 104 -11.12 -7.75 7.75
C LEU A 104 -11.72 -8.48 8.96
N ASN A 105 -12.53 -7.81 9.80
CA ASN A 105 -13.25 -8.46 10.88
C ASN A 105 -14.33 -9.46 10.39
N GLY A 106 -14.77 -9.32 9.14
CA GLY A 106 -15.79 -10.20 8.56
C GLY A 106 -15.44 -10.79 7.19
N HIS A 107 -14.29 -10.40 6.62
CA HIS A 107 -13.90 -10.80 5.28
C HIS A 107 -12.44 -11.23 5.20
N ASP A 108 -12.13 -12.20 4.34
CA ASP A 108 -10.76 -12.67 4.16
C ASP A 108 -9.90 -11.70 3.35
N VAL A 109 -10.51 -11.02 2.36
CA VAL A 109 -9.84 -10.01 1.54
C VAL A 109 -10.72 -8.76 1.44
N ALA A 110 -10.12 -7.58 1.55
CA ALA A 110 -10.79 -6.29 1.39
C ALA A 110 -9.93 -5.33 0.58
N MET A 111 -10.57 -4.53 -0.29
CA MET A 111 -9.86 -3.51 -1.07
C MET A 111 -10.73 -2.28 -1.33
N PRO A 112 -10.14 -1.08 -1.40
CA PRO A 112 -10.88 0.13 -1.74
C PRO A 112 -11.17 0.19 -3.23
N ILE A 113 -12.33 0.77 -3.58
CA ILE A 113 -12.73 1.09 -4.95
C ILE A 113 -12.97 2.58 -5.04
N TYR A 114 -12.26 3.26 -5.93
CA TYR A 114 -12.50 4.66 -6.26
C TYR A 114 -12.98 4.77 -7.70
N ARG A 115 -14.20 5.27 -7.90
CA ARG A 115 -14.84 5.44 -9.23
C ARG A 115 -14.75 4.20 -10.11
N GLY A 116 -14.95 3.02 -9.53
CA GLY A 116 -14.90 1.73 -10.24
C GLY A 116 -13.50 1.14 -10.43
N GLN A 117 -12.45 1.84 -10.02
CA GLN A 117 -11.08 1.35 -10.08
C GLN A 117 -10.67 0.75 -8.72
N ARG A 118 -10.14 -0.47 -8.74
CA ARG A 118 -9.55 -1.12 -7.56
C ARG A 118 -8.26 -0.42 -7.15
N GLY A 119 -8.14 -0.13 -5.88
CA GLY A 119 -6.99 0.58 -5.30
C GLY A 119 -6.29 -0.20 -4.21
N HIS A 120 -5.47 0.53 -3.45
CA HIS A 120 -4.69 0.05 -2.33
C HIS A 120 -5.07 0.79 -1.03
N PRO A 121 -4.79 0.18 0.14
CA PRO A 121 -4.15 -1.12 0.35
C PRO A 121 -5.08 -2.28 0.00
N VAL A 122 -4.49 -3.45 -0.28
CA VAL A 122 -5.26 -4.69 -0.28
C VAL A 122 -5.08 -5.33 1.09
N GLY A 123 -6.20 -5.52 1.80
CA GLY A 123 -6.24 -6.15 3.11
C GLY A 123 -6.43 -7.66 3.00
N PHE A 124 -5.76 -8.39 3.88
CA PHE A 124 -5.81 -9.86 4.00
C PHE A 124 -5.98 -10.24 5.46
N SER A 125 -6.98 -11.06 5.79
CA SER A 125 -7.14 -11.62 7.13
C SER A 125 -6.01 -12.61 7.46
N ALA A 126 -5.87 -12.97 8.72
CA ALA A 126 -4.88 -13.97 9.15
C ALA A 126 -5.03 -15.31 8.42
N ARG A 127 -6.22 -15.65 7.92
CA ARG A 127 -6.47 -16.86 7.11
C ARG A 127 -5.67 -16.89 5.82
N CYS A 128 -5.34 -15.74 5.25
CA CYS A 128 -4.53 -15.62 4.05
C CYS A 128 -3.02 -15.75 4.32
N GLY A 129 -2.59 -15.82 5.58
CA GLY A 129 -1.19 -15.77 5.97
C GLY A 129 -0.31 -16.80 5.28
N LEU A 130 -0.77 -18.07 5.24
CA LEU A 130 0.00 -19.12 4.56
C LEU A 130 0.15 -18.87 3.05
N ALA A 131 -0.90 -18.36 2.40
CA ALA A 131 -0.86 -18.03 0.98
C ALA A 131 0.11 -16.86 0.71
N LEU A 132 0.13 -15.83 1.58
CA LEU A 132 1.08 -14.72 1.48
C LEU A 132 2.53 -15.18 1.72
N LEU A 133 2.77 -16.06 2.70
CA LEU A 133 4.10 -16.62 2.99
C LEU A 133 4.67 -17.47 1.84
N ASN A 134 3.81 -18.04 1.00
CA ASN A 134 4.20 -18.88 -0.14
C ASN A 134 4.42 -18.10 -1.43
N LEU A 135 4.19 -16.78 -1.46
CA LEU A 135 4.49 -15.92 -2.62
C LEU A 135 6.00 -15.93 -2.91
N LYS A 136 6.36 -15.95 -4.21
CA LYS A 136 7.75 -16.00 -4.68
C LYS A 136 7.96 -15.15 -5.92
N GLY A 137 9.17 -14.66 -6.09
CA GLY A 137 9.57 -13.92 -7.28
C GLY A 137 8.64 -12.72 -7.54
N ASN A 138 8.23 -12.56 -8.79
CA ASN A 138 7.36 -11.45 -9.19
C ASN A 138 5.86 -11.69 -8.97
N GLN A 139 5.48 -12.74 -8.24
CA GLN A 139 4.10 -12.98 -7.86
C GLN A 139 3.61 -11.85 -6.93
N GLY A 140 2.61 -11.10 -7.37
CA GLY A 140 1.97 -10.10 -6.52
C GLY A 140 0.90 -10.69 -5.62
N ALA A 141 0.43 -9.91 -4.66
CA ALA A 141 -0.70 -10.27 -3.78
C ALA A 141 -2.00 -10.56 -4.54
N ALA A 142 -2.14 -10.11 -5.80
CA ALA A 142 -3.26 -10.42 -6.68
C ALA A 142 -3.47 -11.94 -6.86
N LEU A 143 -2.43 -12.76 -6.76
CA LEU A 143 -2.56 -14.22 -6.79
C LEU A 143 -3.38 -14.72 -5.60
N VAL A 144 -3.13 -14.16 -4.41
CA VAL A 144 -3.87 -14.51 -3.20
C VAL A 144 -5.31 -14.02 -3.28
N VAL A 145 -5.54 -12.79 -3.79
CA VAL A 145 -6.90 -12.23 -3.97
C VAL A 145 -7.80 -13.18 -4.78
N ARG A 146 -7.26 -13.83 -5.81
CA ARG A 146 -8.04 -14.76 -6.66
C ARG A 146 -8.50 -16.02 -5.95
N SER A 147 -7.88 -16.37 -4.83
CA SER A 147 -8.19 -17.60 -4.08
C SER A 147 -9.21 -17.37 -2.96
N TYR A 148 -9.63 -16.14 -2.73
CA TYR A 148 -10.56 -15.78 -1.66
C TYR A 148 -11.67 -14.86 -2.18
N THR A 149 -12.79 -14.81 -1.44
CA THR A 149 -13.84 -13.84 -1.71
C THR A 149 -13.40 -12.48 -1.18
N ALA A 150 -13.26 -11.50 -2.08
CA ALA A 150 -12.88 -10.15 -1.73
C ALA A 150 -14.11 -9.24 -1.60
N ILE A 151 -14.12 -8.37 -0.55
CA ILE A 151 -15.07 -7.28 -0.48
C ILE A 151 -14.47 -5.99 -1.07
N GLU A 152 -15.25 -5.29 -1.85
CA GLU A 152 -14.91 -4.01 -2.46
C GLU A 152 -15.57 -2.87 -1.65
N LEU A 153 -14.75 -1.96 -1.12
CA LEU A 153 -15.19 -0.82 -0.32
C LEU A 153 -15.17 0.44 -1.18
N ILE A 154 -16.33 1.02 -1.43
CA ILE A 154 -16.42 2.29 -2.15
C ILE A 154 -15.88 3.40 -1.23
N VAL A 155 -14.82 4.08 -1.65
CA VAL A 155 -14.17 5.17 -0.92
C VAL A 155 -14.13 6.44 -1.76
N ASN A 156 -14.11 7.60 -1.08
CA ASN A 156 -13.87 8.89 -1.74
C ASN A 156 -12.41 9.33 -1.56
N ASP A 157 -11.49 8.46 -1.97
CA ASP A 157 -10.04 8.66 -1.83
C ASP A 157 -9.35 8.36 -3.16
N VAL A 158 -9.07 9.40 -3.94
CA VAL A 158 -8.31 9.27 -5.19
C VAL A 158 -6.90 8.74 -4.93
N GLY A 159 -6.35 8.97 -3.74
CA GLY A 159 -5.01 8.51 -3.37
C GLY A 159 -4.84 7.00 -3.37
N CYS A 160 -5.93 6.23 -3.19
CA CYS A 160 -5.85 4.77 -3.22
C CYS A 160 -5.56 4.19 -4.62
N VAL A 161 -5.70 5.00 -5.68
CA VAL A 161 -5.46 4.63 -7.09
C VAL A 161 -4.43 5.52 -7.78
N THR A 162 -3.77 6.44 -7.04
CA THR A 162 -2.79 7.38 -7.58
C THR A 162 -1.38 6.96 -7.17
N ASP A 163 -0.84 5.97 -7.86
CA ASP A 163 0.55 5.53 -7.71
C ASP A 163 1.50 6.36 -8.58
N ILE A 164 2.74 6.51 -8.13
CA ILE A 164 3.78 7.25 -8.83
C ILE A 164 4.66 6.26 -9.58
N ASP A 165 4.44 6.13 -10.89
CA ASP A 165 5.26 5.30 -11.78
C ASP A 165 6.11 6.12 -12.76
N THR A 166 5.69 7.35 -13.06
CA THR A 166 6.34 8.27 -14.01
C THR A 166 6.46 9.68 -13.42
N VAL A 167 7.26 10.54 -14.08
CA VAL A 167 7.33 11.96 -13.73
C VAL A 167 5.98 12.68 -13.95
N ASP A 168 5.19 12.24 -14.91
CA ASP A 168 3.86 12.81 -15.14
C ASP A 168 2.85 12.43 -14.05
N ASP A 169 2.97 11.24 -13.46
CA ASP A 169 2.19 10.86 -12.28
C ASP A 169 2.53 11.77 -11.09
N LEU A 170 3.83 12.07 -10.90
CA LEU A 170 4.27 12.98 -9.85
C LEU A 170 3.65 14.38 -10.01
N ARG A 171 3.65 14.93 -11.23
CA ARG A 171 3.02 16.22 -11.54
C ARG A 171 1.51 16.19 -11.33
N THR A 172 0.87 15.05 -11.63
CA THR A 172 -0.57 14.87 -11.43
C THR A 172 -0.89 14.83 -9.95
N ALA A 173 -0.11 14.09 -9.15
CA ALA A 173 -0.26 14.06 -7.70
C ALA A 173 -0.10 15.45 -7.08
N GLU A 174 0.88 16.24 -7.55
CA GLU A 174 1.09 17.62 -7.09
C GLU A 174 -0.12 18.52 -7.36
N ARG A 175 -0.72 18.44 -8.56
CA ARG A 175 -1.95 19.17 -8.89
C ARG A 175 -3.11 18.78 -8.00
N LEU A 176 -3.29 17.49 -7.70
CA LEU A 176 -4.35 16.99 -6.82
C LEU A 176 -4.18 17.52 -5.40
N MET A 177 -2.95 17.59 -4.88
CA MET A 177 -2.69 18.16 -3.55
C MET A 177 -3.06 19.65 -3.49
N HIS A 178 -2.72 20.44 -4.51
CA HIS A 178 -3.04 21.87 -4.55
C HIS A 178 -4.56 22.12 -4.73
N GLY A 179 -5.25 21.30 -5.53
CA GLY A 179 -6.70 21.39 -5.73
C GLY A 179 -7.51 21.10 -4.47
N ALA A 180 -7.02 20.23 -3.60
CA ALA A 180 -7.64 19.94 -2.31
C ALA A 180 -7.52 21.09 -1.29
N CYS A 181 -6.51 21.96 -1.40
CA CYS A 181 -6.33 23.14 -0.55
C CYS A 181 -7.24 24.34 -0.92
N GLY A 182 -7.89 24.32 -2.09
CA GLY A 182 -8.70 25.44 -2.61
C GLY A 182 -10.19 25.37 -2.32
N SER A 183 -10.67 24.35 -1.60
CA SER A 183 -12.11 24.10 -1.34
C SER A 183 -12.46 24.18 0.14
N GLY A 184 -11.82 25.08 0.88
CA GLY A 184 -12.10 25.36 2.29
C GLY A 184 -12.78 26.70 2.48
#